data_eb51c95c304c92a6025fca9d297b9c76
#
_entry.id   eb51c95c304c92a6025fca9d297b9c76
#
_cell.length_a   1.000
_cell.length_b   1.000
_cell.length_c   1.000
_cell.angle_alpha   90.00
_cell.angle_beta   90.00
_cell.angle_gamma   90.00
#
_symmetry.space_group_name_H-M   'P 1'
#
loop_
_entity.id
_entity.type
_entity.pdbx_description
1 polymer ?
#
loop_
_entity_poly.entity_id
_entity_poly.type
_entity_poly.pdbx_seq_one_letter_code
_entity_poly.pdbx_strand_id
1 'polypeptide(L)'
;MQTKLLGALGALALLAACSNSNDQAGAATGAGASAGAGAGGLGSVRPGSQEDLVANVGDRVFFEFDSSSVRGDQRDVLVRQAGWLNQYPQVQATIEGHTDERGTREYNLALGQRRANSARDVLVASGVAGSRLSTISYGKDRPAALGSDESAWAQNRRAVTVVR
;
A
#
# COMPACT_ATOMS: atom_id res chain seq x y z
N MET A 1 53.47 -25.33 -24.61
CA MET A 1 53.78 -24.27 -25.57
C MET A 1 52.99 -23.07 -25.04
N GLN A 2 53.63 -22.21 -24.22
CA GLN A 2 54.31 -20.96 -24.58
C GLN A 2 53.40 -20.07 -25.42
N THR A 3 53.11 -18.82 -25.06
CA THR A 3 53.87 -17.65 -24.58
C THR A 3 52.89 -16.58 -24.12
N LYS A 4 52.92 -15.94 -22.94
CA LYS A 4 53.57 -14.67 -22.51
C LYS A 4 53.46 -13.49 -23.48
N LEU A 5 52.90 -12.36 -22.92
CA LEU A 5 53.35 -10.95 -22.98
C LEU A 5 52.24 -10.06 -22.41
N LEU A 6 52.35 -9.41 -21.28
CA LEU A 6 52.99 -8.18 -20.80
C LEU A 6 52.75 -6.89 -21.63
N GLY A 7 52.17 -5.89 -20.94
CA GLY A 7 52.12 -4.49 -21.34
C GLY A 7 51.10 -3.77 -20.43
N ALA A 8 51.35 -3.17 -19.38
CA ALA A 8 52.10 -2.04 -18.87
C ALA A 8 51.41 -0.68 -19.08
N LEU A 9 51.11 -0.05 -17.94
CA LEU A 9 51.12 1.39 -17.59
C LEU A 9 50.19 2.40 -18.26
N GLY A 10 49.49 3.15 -17.39
CA GLY A 10 48.91 4.45 -17.71
C GLY A 10 48.10 5.01 -16.55
N ALA A 11 48.79 5.54 -15.54
CA ALA A 11 48.22 6.36 -14.49
C ALA A 11 47.91 7.77 -15.01
N LEU A 12 46.73 8.33 -14.67
CA LEU A 12 46.59 9.78 -14.57
C LEU A 12 45.52 10.14 -13.53
N ALA A 13 46.03 10.70 -12.43
CA ALA A 13 45.23 11.35 -11.39
C ALA A 13 44.88 12.78 -11.83
N LEU A 14 43.66 13.19 -11.59
CA LEU A 14 43.28 14.61 -11.54
C LEU A 14 42.35 14.83 -10.35
N LEU A 15 42.93 15.34 -9.26
CA LEU A 15 42.27 16.00 -8.15
C LEU A 15 41.76 17.38 -8.61
N ALA A 16 40.48 17.68 -8.42
CA ALA A 16 40.00 19.04 -8.40
C ALA A 16 39.27 19.26 -7.08
N ALA A 17 39.95 19.83 -6.12
CA ALA A 17 39.42 20.41 -4.91
C ALA A 17 38.93 21.82 -5.26
N CYS A 18 37.68 22.11 -4.97
CA CYS A 18 37.16 23.48 -4.86
C CYS A 18 36.73 23.70 -3.42
N SER A 19 37.64 24.23 -2.62
CA SER A 19 37.38 24.90 -1.36
C SER A 19 36.85 26.32 -1.68
N ASN A 20 35.71 26.67 -1.15
CA ASN A 20 35.31 28.08 -1.06
C ASN A 20 35.05 28.44 0.40
N SER A 21 36.05 29.06 0.99
CA SER A 21 36.00 29.73 2.27
C SER A 21 35.49 31.15 2.07
N ASN A 22 34.44 31.56 2.75
CA ASN A 22 34.15 32.95 3.03
C ASN A 22 33.87 33.11 4.51
N ASP A 23 34.90 33.52 5.20
CA ASP A 23 34.80 34.14 6.51
C ASP A 23 34.22 35.54 6.38
N GLN A 24 33.15 35.84 7.10
CA GLN A 24 32.94 37.17 7.66
C GLN A 24 32.09 37.09 8.94
N ALA A 25 32.72 37.60 9.98
CA ALA A 25 32.17 37.77 11.30
C ALA A 25 31.12 38.88 11.35
N GLY A 26 30.07 38.68 12.13
CA GLY A 26 29.07 39.68 12.45
C GLY A 26 28.13 39.14 13.54
N ALA A 27 28.36 39.53 14.77
CA ALA A 27 27.52 39.23 15.92
C ALA A 27 26.20 40.01 15.85
N ALA A 28 25.07 39.33 16.07
CA ALA A 28 23.85 39.91 16.64
C ALA A 28 22.95 38.83 17.23
N THR A 29 22.63 38.97 18.46
CA THR A 29 21.66 38.26 19.30
C THR A 29 20.25 38.32 18.72
N GLY A 30 19.56 37.19 18.70
CA GLY A 30 18.11 37.13 18.39
C GLY A 30 17.57 35.71 18.61
N ALA A 31 16.83 35.52 19.71
CA ALA A 31 16.06 34.32 19.97
C ALA A 31 14.97 34.20 18.89
N GLY A 32 14.85 33.02 18.24
CA GLY A 32 13.78 32.81 17.28
C GLY A 32 13.76 31.37 16.78
N ALA A 33 12.81 30.61 17.27
CA ALA A 33 12.16 29.41 16.72
C ALA A 33 12.91 28.70 15.57
N SER A 34 13.50 27.56 15.89
CA SER A 34 13.89 26.56 14.88
C SER A 34 12.66 25.95 14.24
N ALA A 35 12.21 26.53 13.12
CA ALA A 35 11.42 25.80 12.15
C ALA A 35 12.35 24.78 11.50
N GLY A 36 12.28 23.54 11.93
CA GLY A 36 12.92 22.42 11.26
C GLY A 36 12.34 22.29 9.86
N ALA A 37 13.05 22.84 8.86
CA ALA A 37 12.83 22.50 7.48
C ALA A 37 13.21 21.04 7.31
N GLY A 38 12.21 20.15 7.38
CA GLY A 38 12.37 18.75 7.06
C GLY A 38 12.88 18.60 5.65
N ALA A 39 14.11 18.10 5.54
CA ALA A 39 14.62 17.54 4.30
C ALA A 39 13.56 16.57 3.76
N GLY A 40 13.07 16.81 2.54
CA GLY A 40 12.21 15.91 1.79
C GLY A 40 12.96 14.64 1.44
N GLY A 41 13.10 13.76 2.43
CA GLY A 41 13.44 12.37 2.22
C GLY A 41 12.23 11.70 1.60
N LEU A 42 12.45 10.80 0.63
CA LEU A 42 11.49 9.82 0.13
C LEU A 42 10.71 9.29 1.34
N GLY A 43 9.42 9.69 1.45
CA GLY A 43 8.66 9.59 2.67
C GLY A 43 8.69 8.19 3.26
N SER A 44 9.29 8.04 4.41
CA SER A 44 9.18 6.82 5.19
C SER A 44 7.69 6.59 5.45
N VAL A 45 7.18 5.47 4.91
CA VAL A 45 5.80 5.05 5.08
C VAL A 45 5.52 4.98 6.59
N ARG A 46 4.53 5.73 7.05
CA ARG A 46 4.19 5.76 8.48
C ARG A 46 3.62 4.42 8.91
N PRO A 47 4.23 3.75 9.91
CA PRO A 47 3.72 2.48 10.43
C PRO A 47 2.25 2.58 10.86
N GLY A 48 1.43 1.60 10.45
CA GLY A 48 0.00 1.57 10.75
C GLY A 48 -0.87 2.46 9.84
N SER A 49 -0.33 3.04 8.76
CA SER A 49 -1.08 3.81 7.78
C SER A 49 -1.61 2.94 6.63
N GLN A 50 -2.48 3.51 5.79
CA GLN A 50 -2.96 2.83 4.57
C GLN A 50 -1.81 2.49 3.62
N GLU A 51 -0.83 3.39 3.49
CA GLU A 51 0.35 3.20 2.65
C GLU A 51 1.21 2.05 3.15
N ASP A 52 1.32 1.89 4.48
CA ASP A 52 2.03 0.78 5.11
C ASP A 52 1.33 -0.56 4.83
N LEU A 53 0.00 -0.61 4.97
CA LEU A 53 -0.79 -1.79 4.62
C LEU A 53 -0.61 -2.17 3.14
N VAL A 54 -0.71 -1.20 2.23
CA VAL A 54 -0.58 -1.43 0.78
C VAL A 54 0.81 -1.92 0.42
N ALA A 55 1.85 -1.28 0.96
CA ALA A 55 3.24 -1.58 0.59
C ALA A 55 3.74 -2.93 1.11
N ASN A 56 3.34 -3.33 2.33
CA ASN A 56 3.91 -4.48 3.02
C ASN A 56 3.03 -5.73 2.98
N VAL A 57 1.71 -5.57 2.80
CA VAL A 57 0.74 -6.67 2.94
C VAL A 57 -0.17 -6.79 1.72
N GLY A 58 -0.60 -5.64 1.17
CA GLY A 58 -1.68 -5.53 0.20
C GLY A 58 -3.02 -5.26 0.90
N ASP A 59 -3.80 -4.36 0.32
CA ASP A 59 -5.05 -3.86 0.89
C ASP A 59 -6.30 -4.57 0.35
N ARG A 60 -6.19 -5.44 -0.66
CA ARG A 60 -7.34 -5.97 -1.39
C ARG A 60 -7.27 -7.46 -1.66
N VAL A 61 -8.45 -8.04 -1.83
CA VAL A 61 -8.65 -9.42 -2.27
C VAL A 61 -9.67 -9.47 -3.40
N PHE A 62 -9.54 -10.47 -4.27
CA PHE A 62 -10.32 -10.60 -5.48
C PHE A 62 -11.28 -11.80 -5.41
N PHE A 63 -12.36 -11.71 -6.20
CA PHE A 63 -13.43 -12.70 -6.23
C PHE A 63 -13.71 -13.18 -7.66
N GLU A 64 -14.23 -14.40 -7.73
CA GLU A 64 -14.76 -14.93 -8.98
C GLU A 64 -16.05 -14.20 -9.39
N PHE A 65 -16.42 -14.38 -10.64
CA PHE A 65 -17.70 -13.88 -11.15
C PHE A 65 -18.85 -14.42 -10.29
N ASP A 66 -19.77 -13.52 -9.96
CA ASP A 66 -20.99 -13.80 -9.19
C ASP A 66 -20.75 -14.55 -7.86
N SER A 67 -19.58 -14.45 -7.28
CA SER A 67 -19.18 -15.11 -6.05
C SER A 67 -18.78 -14.10 -4.96
N SER A 68 -19.10 -14.44 -3.72
CA SER A 68 -18.60 -13.79 -2.51
C SER A 68 -17.70 -14.71 -1.67
N SER A 69 -17.42 -15.92 -2.15
CA SER A 69 -16.50 -16.85 -1.47
C SER A 69 -15.06 -16.38 -1.61
N VAL A 70 -14.35 -16.29 -0.49
CA VAL A 70 -12.91 -15.99 -0.48
C VAL A 70 -12.15 -17.21 -0.99
N ARG A 71 -11.39 -17.04 -2.06
CA ARG A 71 -10.52 -18.08 -2.64
C ARG A 71 -9.36 -18.39 -1.70
N GLY A 72 -8.81 -19.60 -1.81
CA GLY A 72 -7.69 -20.02 -0.95
C GLY A 72 -6.47 -19.09 -1.05
N ASP A 73 -6.06 -18.73 -2.27
CA ASP A 73 -4.96 -17.80 -2.54
C ASP A 73 -5.20 -16.38 -1.98
N GLN A 74 -6.47 -15.94 -1.97
CA GLN A 74 -6.85 -14.64 -1.40
C GLN A 74 -7.00 -14.68 0.12
N ARG A 75 -7.25 -15.86 0.70
CA ARG A 75 -7.31 -16.05 2.15
C ARG A 75 -5.97 -15.72 2.81
N ASP A 76 -4.85 -16.10 2.21
CA ASP A 76 -3.52 -15.82 2.73
C ASP A 76 -3.23 -14.30 2.80
N VAL A 77 -3.77 -13.52 1.87
CA VAL A 77 -3.69 -12.05 1.92
C VAL A 77 -4.44 -11.52 3.15
N LEU A 78 -5.66 -11.99 3.40
CA LEU A 78 -6.45 -11.58 4.58
C LEU A 78 -5.79 -12.01 5.89
N VAL A 79 -5.17 -13.18 5.96
CA VAL A 79 -4.41 -13.62 7.15
C VAL A 79 -3.23 -12.69 7.42
N ARG A 80 -2.49 -12.26 6.38
CA ARG A 80 -1.42 -11.26 6.56
C ARG A 80 -1.97 -9.90 6.98
N GLN A 81 -3.11 -9.46 6.41
CA GLN A 81 -3.79 -8.24 6.86
C GLN A 81 -4.21 -8.32 8.33
N ALA A 82 -4.71 -9.48 8.78
CA ALA A 82 -5.05 -9.70 10.18
C ALA A 82 -3.81 -9.60 11.09
N GLY A 83 -2.69 -10.19 10.68
CA GLY A 83 -1.42 -10.05 11.40
C GLY A 83 -0.99 -8.59 11.53
N TRP A 84 -1.07 -7.84 10.45
CA TRP A 84 -0.77 -6.41 10.44
C TRP A 84 -1.75 -5.62 11.33
N LEU A 85 -3.06 -5.85 11.25
CA LEU A 85 -4.05 -5.21 12.12
C LEU A 85 -3.85 -5.53 13.60
N ASN A 86 -3.38 -6.72 13.94
CA ASN A 86 -3.06 -7.12 15.32
C ASN A 86 -1.76 -6.46 15.81
N GLN A 87 -0.81 -6.18 14.92
CA GLN A 87 0.40 -5.40 15.24
C GLN A 87 0.05 -3.92 15.55
N TYR A 88 -1.02 -3.39 14.94
CA TYR A 88 -1.48 -2.01 15.16
C TYR A 88 -2.89 -1.99 15.79
N PRO A 89 -3.02 -2.28 17.09
CA PRO A 89 -4.33 -2.49 17.75
C PRO A 89 -5.22 -1.24 17.78
N GLN A 90 -4.66 -0.04 17.66
CA GLN A 90 -5.38 1.23 17.59
C GLN A 90 -6.03 1.48 16.22
N VAL A 91 -5.60 0.78 15.18
CA VAL A 91 -6.10 0.97 13.82
C VAL A 91 -7.49 0.37 13.70
N GLN A 92 -8.42 1.15 13.15
CA GLN A 92 -9.73 0.70 12.70
C GLN A 92 -9.74 0.62 11.18
N ALA A 93 -10.54 -0.29 10.63
CA ALA A 93 -10.62 -0.47 9.19
C ALA A 93 -12.07 -0.60 8.70
N THR A 94 -12.30 -0.16 7.47
CA THR A 94 -13.52 -0.43 6.73
C THR A 94 -13.20 -1.36 5.58
N ILE A 95 -13.96 -2.44 5.46
CA ILE A 95 -13.89 -3.35 4.32
C ILE A 95 -14.91 -2.91 3.28
N GLU A 96 -14.43 -2.46 2.14
CA GLU A 96 -15.24 -1.97 1.03
C GLU A 96 -15.46 -3.09 0.02
N GLY A 97 -16.73 -3.40 -0.30
CA GLY A 97 -17.09 -4.42 -1.29
C GLY A 97 -17.43 -3.82 -2.64
N HIS A 98 -16.86 -4.39 -3.69
CA HIS A 98 -17.03 -3.95 -5.07
C HIS A 98 -17.37 -5.11 -6.00
N THR A 99 -17.99 -4.77 -7.13
CA THR A 99 -18.37 -5.72 -8.18
C THR A 99 -17.95 -5.20 -9.56
N ASP A 100 -18.00 -6.06 -10.56
CA ASP A 100 -17.98 -5.61 -11.95
C ASP A 100 -19.31 -4.96 -12.35
N GLU A 101 -19.41 -4.45 -13.56
CA GLU A 101 -20.56 -3.67 -14.05
C GLU A 101 -21.80 -4.48 -14.37
N ARG A 102 -21.68 -5.83 -14.53
CA ARG A 102 -22.75 -6.70 -14.99
C ARG A 102 -23.85 -6.85 -13.92
N GLY A 103 -25.11 -6.81 -14.36
CA GLY A 103 -26.28 -6.91 -13.48
C GLY A 103 -26.81 -5.57 -12.98
N THR A 104 -27.90 -5.64 -12.19
CA THR A 104 -28.55 -4.44 -11.65
C THR A 104 -27.70 -3.81 -10.54
N ARG A 105 -27.97 -2.54 -10.25
CA ARG A 105 -27.27 -1.80 -9.19
C ARG A 105 -27.57 -2.42 -7.81
N GLU A 106 -28.83 -2.76 -7.55
CA GLU A 106 -29.29 -3.34 -6.29
C GLU A 106 -28.64 -4.71 -6.04
N TYR A 107 -28.61 -5.57 -7.06
CA TYR A 107 -27.93 -6.86 -7.00
C TYR A 107 -26.45 -6.68 -6.64
N ASN A 108 -25.77 -5.76 -7.32
CA ASN A 108 -24.34 -5.52 -7.13
C ASN A 108 -24.02 -4.91 -5.76
N LEU A 109 -24.89 -4.04 -5.22
CA LEU A 109 -24.77 -3.56 -3.84
C LEU A 109 -24.86 -4.72 -2.84
N ALA A 110 -25.82 -5.64 -3.03
CA ALA A 110 -25.96 -6.81 -2.17
C ALA A 110 -24.75 -7.77 -2.32
N LEU A 111 -24.27 -8.01 -3.54
CA LEU A 111 -23.08 -8.85 -3.78
C LEU A 111 -21.81 -8.24 -3.18
N GLY A 112 -21.59 -6.94 -3.37
CA GLY A 112 -20.47 -6.22 -2.76
C GLY A 112 -20.52 -6.29 -1.23
N GLN A 113 -21.71 -6.17 -0.62
CA GLN A 113 -21.86 -6.32 0.83
C GLN A 113 -21.51 -7.73 1.30
N ARG A 114 -21.93 -8.77 0.59
CA ARG A 114 -21.53 -10.16 0.91
C ARG A 114 -20.02 -10.36 0.81
N ARG A 115 -19.36 -9.78 -0.20
CA ARG A 115 -17.89 -9.83 -0.35
C ARG A 115 -17.16 -9.15 0.81
N ALA A 116 -17.61 -7.94 1.19
CA ALA A 116 -17.06 -7.22 2.33
C ALA A 116 -17.22 -8.02 3.63
N ASN A 117 -18.38 -8.62 3.86
CA ASN A 117 -18.64 -9.46 5.03
C ASN A 117 -17.76 -10.70 5.03
N SER A 118 -17.63 -11.41 3.89
CA SER A 118 -16.77 -12.61 3.79
C SER A 118 -15.30 -12.28 4.08
N ALA A 119 -14.79 -11.15 3.61
CA ALA A 119 -13.43 -10.71 3.93
C ALA A 119 -13.30 -10.36 5.43
N ARG A 120 -14.27 -9.62 6.00
CA ARG A 120 -14.31 -9.32 7.43
C ARG A 120 -14.34 -10.58 8.29
N ASP A 121 -15.11 -11.57 7.91
CA ASP A 121 -15.24 -12.82 8.67
C ASP A 121 -13.90 -13.58 8.74
N VAL A 122 -13.12 -13.57 7.66
CA VAL A 122 -11.76 -14.14 7.66
C VAL A 122 -10.84 -13.35 8.60
N LEU A 123 -10.90 -12.02 8.58
CA LEU A 123 -10.10 -11.17 9.49
C LEU A 123 -10.44 -11.44 10.95
N VAL A 124 -11.75 -11.55 11.28
CA VAL A 124 -12.22 -11.88 12.64
C VAL A 124 -11.78 -13.28 13.05
N ALA A 125 -11.94 -14.27 12.17
CA ALA A 125 -11.47 -15.64 12.42
C ALA A 125 -9.94 -15.73 12.61
N SER A 126 -9.20 -14.73 12.08
CA SER A 126 -7.75 -14.60 12.24
C SER A 126 -7.35 -13.72 13.44
N GLY A 127 -8.29 -13.41 14.35
CA GLY A 127 -8.02 -12.77 15.63
C GLY A 127 -8.20 -11.25 15.67
N VAL A 128 -8.69 -10.61 14.61
CA VAL A 128 -8.99 -9.17 14.66
C VAL A 128 -10.33 -8.92 15.36
N ALA A 129 -10.36 -8.02 16.35
CA ALA A 129 -11.59 -7.68 17.04
C ALA A 129 -12.64 -7.11 16.07
N GLY A 130 -13.82 -7.74 16.02
CA GLY A 130 -14.90 -7.35 15.10
C GLY A 130 -15.41 -5.91 15.28
N SER A 131 -15.25 -5.33 16.48
CA SER A 131 -15.58 -3.94 16.78
C SER A 131 -14.68 -2.91 16.06
N ARG A 132 -13.50 -3.34 15.58
CA ARG A 132 -12.56 -2.52 14.81
C ARG A 132 -12.85 -2.53 13.31
N LEU A 133 -13.74 -3.41 12.87
CA LEU A 133 -14.01 -3.67 11.47
C LEU A 133 -15.44 -3.28 11.12
N SER A 134 -15.60 -2.38 10.16
CA SER A 134 -16.87 -2.05 9.52
C SER A 134 -16.91 -2.52 8.07
N THR A 135 -18.09 -2.71 7.51
CA THR A 135 -18.25 -3.10 6.10
C THR A 135 -19.17 -2.11 5.38
N ILE A 136 -18.85 -1.86 4.11
CA ILE A 136 -19.68 -1.05 3.22
C ILE A 136 -19.61 -1.62 1.80
N SER A 137 -20.68 -1.52 1.05
CA SER A 137 -20.69 -1.88 -0.35
C SER A 137 -20.86 -0.65 -1.24
N TYR A 138 -20.06 -0.58 -2.26
CA TYR A 138 -20.22 0.35 -3.38
C TYR A 138 -20.77 -0.35 -4.63
N GLY A 139 -20.97 -1.67 -4.57
CA GLY A 139 -21.40 -2.44 -5.72
C GLY A 139 -20.53 -2.13 -6.93
N LYS A 140 -21.16 -1.75 -8.05
CA LYS A 140 -20.48 -1.36 -9.30
C LYS A 140 -20.19 0.14 -9.44
N ASP A 141 -20.55 0.96 -8.46
CA ASP A 141 -20.50 2.42 -8.57
C ASP A 141 -19.07 2.99 -8.46
N ARG A 142 -18.08 2.20 -8.00
CA ARG A 142 -16.68 2.61 -7.86
C ARG A 142 -15.74 1.61 -8.53
N PRO A 143 -15.65 1.58 -9.86
CA PRO A 143 -14.74 0.70 -10.57
C PRO A 143 -13.27 1.08 -10.31
N ALA A 144 -12.40 0.07 -10.21
CA ALA A 144 -10.94 0.25 -10.16
C ALA A 144 -10.35 0.33 -11.57
N ALA A 145 -10.92 -0.44 -12.50
CA ALA A 145 -10.55 -0.44 -13.90
C ALA A 145 -11.79 -0.16 -14.76
N LEU A 146 -11.63 0.76 -15.71
CA LEU A 146 -12.64 1.04 -16.73
C LEU A 146 -12.48 0.04 -17.89
N GLY A 147 -13.59 -0.40 -18.47
CA GLY A 147 -13.64 -1.34 -19.58
C GLY A 147 -14.68 -2.42 -19.35
N SER A 148 -15.16 -2.99 -20.47
CA SER A 148 -16.18 -4.05 -20.51
C SER A 148 -15.56 -5.35 -21.00
N ASP A 149 -14.45 -5.74 -20.40
CA ASP A 149 -13.72 -6.98 -20.65
C ASP A 149 -13.32 -7.68 -19.34
N GLU A 150 -12.92 -8.95 -19.44
CA GLU A 150 -12.58 -9.75 -18.27
C GLU A 150 -11.39 -9.18 -17.48
N SER A 151 -10.47 -8.48 -18.12
CA SER A 151 -9.30 -7.89 -17.44
C SER A 151 -9.71 -6.75 -16.50
N ALA A 152 -10.64 -5.89 -16.92
CA ALA A 152 -11.25 -4.86 -16.11
C ALA A 152 -12.19 -5.44 -15.05
N TRP A 153 -13.05 -6.39 -15.43
CA TRP A 153 -13.98 -7.02 -14.50
C TRP A 153 -13.30 -7.74 -13.36
N ALA A 154 -12.21 -8.47 -13.64
CA ALA A 154 -11.44 -9.17 -12.62
C ALA A 154 -10.87 -8.21 -11.55
N GLN A 155 -10.42 -7.01 -11.95
CA GLN A 155 -9.93 -5.98 -11.03
C GLN A 155 -11.06 -5.33 -10.23
N ASN A 156 -12.27 -5.28 -10.80
CA ASN A 156 -13.44 -4.68 -10.16
C ASN A 156 -14.08 -5.61 -9.12
N ARG A 157 -13.99 -6.93 -9.30
CA ARG A 157 -14.50 -7.93 -8.33
C ARG A 157 -13.57 -8.05 -7.13
N ARG A 158 -13.67 -7.11 -6.18
CA ARG A 158 -12.73 -7.03 -5.05
C ARG A 158 -13.40 -6.65 -3.73
N ALA A 159 -12.71 -6.92 -2.64
CA ALA A 159 -12.92 -6.22 -1.37
C ALA A 159 -11.60 -5.51 -0.99
N VAL A 160 -11.73 -4.29 -0.46
CA VAL A 160 -10.57 -3.43 -0.10
C VAL A 160 -10.64 -3.12 1.39
N THR A 161 -9.54 -3.31 2.10
CA THR A 161 -9.39 -2.91 3.50
C THR A 161 -8.83 -1.49 3.54
N VAL A 162 -9.62 -0.58 4.07
CA VAL A 162 -9.29 0.86 4.18
C VAL A 162 -9.10 1.22 5.65
N VAL A 163 -7.93 1.72 5.98
CA VAL A 163 -7.56 2.22 7.32
C VAL A 163 -8.26 3.55 7.60
N ARG A 164 -8.73 3.73 8.84
CA ARG A 164 -9.38 4.94 9.32
C ARG A 164 -8.53 5.67 10.34
#